data_160db7e1156fc949c62a56fed388cbed
#
_entry.id   160db7e1156fc949c62a56fed388cbed
#
_cell.length_a   1.000
_cell.length_b   1.000
_cell.length_c   1.000
_cell.angle_alpha   90.00
_cell.angle_beta   90.00
_cell.angle_gamma   90.00
#
_symmetry.space_group_name_H-M   'P 1'
#
loop_
_entity.id
_entity.type
_entity.pdbx_description
1 polymer ?
#
loop_
_entity_poly.entity_id
_entity_poly.type
_entity_poly.pdbx_seq_one_letter_code
_entity_poly.pdbx_strand_id
1 'polypeptide(L)'
;EGDFIERIRKVVGPKTLISTSMDSHGNVSEVLAKHSDLITCYRMAPHEDAMESKQRALDNLIYRLKSGKGKPKYKAWIPVPILLPGEKTSTRVDPGKKLYSKVAPMTEKKGVIDAAIWVGYAWGDAPRNHAVVMTYGDNKKQVVESAEELARDFWNFRHDFEFVAPTTDIEDAFNKAFNYLKIREDKKPFIISDMGDNPTAGGAGDVTWTLNKILNMDEFKRSDSPKLIYASIPGPDLINNAFKVGVG
;
A
#
# COMPACT_ATOMS: atom_id res chain seq x y z
N GLU A 1 -0.06 -8.64 -12.37
CA GLU A 1 -1.42 -8.09 -12.54
C GLU A 1 -1.69 -7.65 -14.00
N GLY A 2 -0.74 -6.93 -14.64
CA GLY A 2 -0.89 -6.51 -16.03
C GLY A 2 -1.17 -7.66 -16.99
N ASP A 3 -0.40 -8.74 -16.92
CA ASP A 3 -0.58 -9.93 -17.76
C ASP A 3 -1.95 -10.61 -17.50
N PHE A 4 -2.40 -10.60 -16.25
CA PHE A 4 -3.71 -11.15 -15.89
C PHE A 4 -4.84 -10.36 -16.53
N ILE A 5 -4.83 -9.04 -16.43
CA ILE A 5 -5.84 -8.17 -17.04
C ILE A 5 -5.77 -8.25 -18.57
N GLU A 6 -4.58 -8.35 -19.15
CA GLU A 6 -4.44 -8.56 -20.60
C GLU A 6 -5.09 -9.87 -21.05
N ARG A 7 -4.90 -10.97 -20.30
CA ARG A 7 -5.56 -12.25 -20.61
C ARG A 7 -7.07 -12.14 -20.48
N ILE A 8 -7.58 -11.49 -19.45
CA ILE A 8 -9.02 -11.23 -19.32
C ILE A 8 -9.51 -10.43 -20.54
N ARG A 9 -8.81 -9.37 -20.92
CA ARG A 9 -9.16 -8.55 -22.08
C ARG A 9 -9.23 -9.37 -23.38
N LYS A 10 -8.31 -10.31 -23.59
CA LYS A 10 -8.34 -11.22 -24.75
C LYS A 10 -9.60 -12.09 -24.77
N VAL A 11 -10.05 -12.55 -23.60
CA VAL A 11 -11.23 -13.40 -23.48
C VAL A 11 -12.54 -12.61 -23.67
N VAL A 12 -12.67 -11.47 -22.95
CA VAL A 12 -13.93 -10.70 -22.95
C VAL A 12 -14.05 -9.76 -24.16
N GLY A 13 -12.99 -9.60 -24.93
CA GLY A 13 -12.97 -8.78 -26.14
C GLY A 13 -12.86 -7.27 -25.86
N PRO A 14 -12.72 -6.46 -26.93
CA PRO A 14 -12.41 -5.04 -26.82
C PRO A 14 -13.60 -4.17 -26.36
N LYS A 15 -14.82 -4.65 -26.43
CA LYS A 15 -16.03 -3.85 -26.11
C LYS A 15 -16.44 -3.92 -24.65
N THR A 16 -16.12 -5.00 -23.95
CA THR A 16 -16.48 -5.20 -22.54
C THR A 16 -15.73 -4.20 -21.66
N LEU A 17 -16.44 -3.53 -20.75
CA LEU A 17 -15.83 -2.67 -19.74
C LEU A 17 -15.17 -3.53 -18.67
N ILE A 18 -13.92 -3.20 -18.35
CA ILE A 18 -13.18 -3.75 -17.20
C ILE A 18 -13.00 -2.64 -16.20
N SER A 19 -13.57 -2.82 -15.00
CA SER A 19 -13.39 -1.96 -13.85
C SER A 19 -12.55 -2.67 -12.80
N THR A 20 -11.57 -1.96 -12.24
CA THR A 20 -10.68 -2.47 -11.21
C THR A 20 -10.68 -1.55 -10.00
N SER A 21 -10.57 -2.13 -8.80
CA SER A 21 -10.27 -1.40 -7.56
C SER A 21 -8.97 -1.92 -7.00
N MET A 22 -8.07 -1.04 -6.63
CA MET A 22 -6.70 -1.39 -6.27
C MET A 22 -6.27 -0.74 -4.96
N ASP A 23 -5.31 -1.38 -4.32
CA ASP A 23 -4.49 -0.80 -3.26
C ASP A 23 -3.53 0.25 -3.84
N SER A 24 -3.24 1.29 -3.07
CA SER A 24 -2.31 2.37 -3.45
C SER A 24 -0.83 1.95 -3.47
N HIS A 25 -0.50 0.79 -2.92
CA HIS A 25 0.85 0.23 -2.90
C HIS A 25 1.12 -0.73 -4.07
N GLY A 26 0.36 -0.64 -5.16
CA GLY A 26 0.57 -1.45 -6.37
C GLY A 26 1.55 -0.82 -7.36
N ASN A 27 2.22 -1.67 -8.14
CA ASN A 27 3.04 -1.26 -9.27
C ASN A 27 2.18 -1.27 -10.54
N VAL A 28 1.63 -0.11 -10.93
CA VAL A 28 0.73 0.02 -12.08
C VAL A 28 1.53 0.11 -13.37
N SER A 29 1.66 -1.03 -14.05
CA SER A 29 2.32 -1.09 -15.37
C SER A 29 1.49 -0.44 -16.48
N GLU A 30 2.14 -0.06 -17.56
CA GLU A 30 1.46 0.40 -18.78
C GLU A 30 0.46 -0.65 -19.31
N VAL A 31 0.80 -1.93 -19.21
CA VAL A 31 -0.08 -3.04 -19.62
C VAL A 31 -1.37 -3.03 -18.81
N LEU A 32 -1.28 -2.88 -17.48
CA LEU A 32 -2.46 -2.77 -16.62
C LEU A 32 -3.30 -1.54 -16.98
N ALA A 33 -2.65 -0.38 -17.11
CA ALA A 33 -3.29 0.86 -17.48
C ALA A 33 -4.00 0.79 -18.85
N LYS A 34 -3.39 0.10 -19.83
CA LYS A 34 -3.93 -0.07 -21.18
C LYS A 34 -5.17 -0.97 -21.20
N HIS A 35 -5.16 -2.07 -20.47
CA HIS A 35 -6.18 -3.11 -20.57
C HIS A 35 -7.35 -2.94 -19.58
N SER A 36 -7.21 -2.15 -18.52
CA SER A 36 -8.30 -1.72 -17.64
C SER A 36 -8.95 -0.45 -18.16
N ASP A 37 -10.28 -0.36 -18.11
CA ASP A 37 -11.01 0.83 -18.62
C ASP A 37 -11.29 1.84 -17.50
N LEU A 38 -11.68 1.36 -16.32
CA LEU A 38 -12.00 2.13 -15.13
C LEU A 38 -11.11 1.62 -14.00
N ILE A 39 -10.29 2.48 -13.42
CA ILE A 39 -9.34 2.09 -12.37
C ILE A 39 -9.53 3.01 -11.18
N THR A 40 -9.95 2.46 -10.05
CA THR A 40 -9.97 3.17 -8.78
C THR A 40 -8.86 2.68 -7.86
N CYS A 41 -8.45 3.53 -6.95
CA CYS A 41 -7.43 3.23 -5.96
C CYS A 41 -7.86 3.75 -4.60
N TYR A 42 -7.36 3.15 -3.53
CA TYR A 42 -7.47 3.71 -2.20
C TYR A 42 -6.87 5.12 -2.17
N ARG A 43 -7.50 6.01 -1.44
CA ARG A 43 -7.04 7.39 -1.22
C ARG A 43 -6.53 7.62 0.20
N MET A 44 -6.53 6.56 1.00
CA MET A 44 -6.07 6.58 2.38
C MET A 44 -5.03 5.48 2.66
N ALA A 45 -4.04 5.83 3.44
CA ALA A 45 -3.07 4.91 4.03
C ALA A 45 -2.90 5.28 5.52
N PRO A 46 -3.36 4.47 6.48
CA PRO A 46 -4.00 3.14 6.32
C PRO A 46 -5.29 3.15 5.49
N HIS A 47 -5.67 1.99 4.94
CA HIS A 47 -6.74 1.78 3.96
C HIS A 47 -8.15 1.86 4.57
N GLU A 48 -8.47 2.98 5.21
CA GLU A 48 -9.77 3.20 5.87
C GLU A 48 -10.90 3.37 4.86
N ASP A 49 -10.58 3.73 3.61
CA ASP A 49 -11.50 3.93 2.49
C ASP A 49 -11.60 2.73 1.52
N ALA A 50 -11.23 1.54 1.97
CA ALA A 50 -11.20 0.36 1.10
C ALA A 50 -12.58 0.01 0.52
N MET A 51 -13.64 0.13 1.31
CA MET A 51 -15.01 -0.14 0.86
C MET A 51 -15.54 0.96 -0.06
N GLU A 52 -15.31 2.23 0.28
CA GLU A 52 -15.68 3.40 -0.52
C GLU A 52 -14.99 3.36 -1.89
N SER A 53 -13.73 2.92 -1.96
CA SER A 53 -13.00 2.78 -3.21
C SER A 53 -13.57 1.68 -4.10
N LYS A 54 -13.98 0.56 -3.54
CA LYS A 54 -14.68 -0.51 -4.26
C LYS A 54 -16.06 -0.05 -4.73
N GLN A 55 -16.80 0.66 -3.87
CA GLN A 55 -18.09 1.23 -4.23
C GLN A 55 -17.94 2.23 -5.38
N ARG A 56 -16.94 3.11 -5.35
CA ARG A 56 -16.63 4.06 -6.43
C ARG A 56 -16.32 3.35 -7.75
N ALA A 57 -15.57 2.23 -7.72
CA ALA A 57 -15.30 1.42 -8.90
C ALA A 57 -16.59 0.87 -9.53
N LEU A 58 -17.50 0.40 -8.67
CA LEU A 58 -18.81 -0.13 -9.09
C LEU A 58 -19.72 0.97 -9.62
N ASP A 59 -19.80 2.10 -8.93
CA ASP A 59 -20.64 3.24 -9.32
C ASP A 59 -20.20 3.81 -10.68
N ASN A 60 -18.89 3.95 -10.91
CA ASN A 60 -18.34 4.35 -12.19
C ASN A 60 -18.72 3.37 -13.30
N LEU A 61 -18.64 2.07 -13.04
CA LEU A 61 -19.03 1.03 -14.01
C LEU A 61 -20.53 1.09 -14.33
N ILE A 62 -21.38 1.12 -13.29
CA ILE A 62 -22.84 1.19 -13.45
C ILE A 62 -23.24 2.46 -14.20
N TYR A 63 -22.65 3.60 -13.87
CA TYR A 63 -22.92 4.85 -14.58
C TYR A 63 -22.58 4.75 -16.07
N ARG A 64 -21.41 4.19 -16.40
CA ARG A 64 -20.99 4.04 -17.81
C ARG A 64 -21.89 3.09 -18.58
N LEU A 65 -22.32 2.00 -17.97
CA LEU A 65 -23.27 1.05 -18.58
C LEU A 65 -24.65 1.68 -18.77
N LYS A 66 -25.23 2.27 -17.73
CA LYS A 66 -26.59 2.87 -17.80
C LYS A 66 -26.66 4.06 -18.75
N SER A 67 -25.62 4.88 -18.81
CA SER A 67 -25.57 6.05 -19.70
C SER A 67 -25.21 5.72 -21.15
N GLY A 68 -24.86 4.48 -21.47
CA GLY A 68 -24.41 4.07 -22.79
C GLY A 68 -23.09 4.71 -23.27
N LYS A 69 -22.35 5.38 -22.36
CA LYS A 69 -21.11 6.10 -22.71
C LYS A 69 -19.93 5.16 -22.99
N GLY A 70 -20.02 3.89 -22.58
CA GLY A 70 -18.97 2.91 -22.80
C GLY A 70 -17.64 3.29 -22.13
N LYS A 71 -16.52 2.99 -22.77
CA LYS A 71 -15.17 3.29 -22.24
C LYS A 71 -14.93 4.79 -22.13
N PRO A 72 -14.13 5.25 -21.12
CA PRO A 72 -13.60 6.60 -21.09
C PRO A 72 -12.83 6.90 -22.38
N LYS A 73 -12.99 8.11 -22.92
CA LYS A 73 -12.35 8.51 -24.18
C LYS A 73 -10.85 8.75 -24.02
N TYR A 74 -10.45 9.18 -22.86
CA TYR A 74 -9.07 9.57 -22.57
C TYR A 74 -8.62 9.01 -21.24
N LYS A 75 -7.35 8.64 -21.19
CA LYS A 75 -6.66 8.14 -20.00
C LYS A 75 -5.25 8.72 -20.02
N ALA A 76 -4.82 9.28 -18.92
CA ALA A 76 -3.43 9.68 -18.68
C ALA A 76 -2.83 8.73 -17.65
N TRP A 77 -1.67 8.18 -17.97
CA TRP A 77 -0.85 7.36 -17.09
C TRP A 77 0.55 7.97 -17.06
N ILE A 78 0.97 8.43 -15.89
CA ILE A 78 2.24 9.14 -15.70
C ILE A 78 3.06 8.36 -14.67
N PRO A 79 4.14 7.68 -15.09
CA PRO A 79 5.12 7.14 -14.16
C PRO A 79 5.88 8.29 -13.50
N VAL A 80 5.91 8.29 -12.17
CA VAL A 80 6.69 9.26 -11.39
C VAL A 80 7.89 8.51 -10.82
N PRO A 81 9.14 8.94 -11.10
CA PRO A 81 10.34 8.19 -10.72
C PRO A 81 10.63 8.34 -9.21
N ILE A 82 9.70 7.88 -8.40
CA ILE A 82 9.75 7.85 -6.95
C ILE A 82 9.62 6.39 -6.52
N LEU A 83 10.46 5.98 -5.58
CA LEU A 83 10.39 4.70 -4.91
C LEU A 83 10.39 4.96 -3.40
N LEU A 84 9.26 4.66 -2.75
CA LEU A 84 9.07 4.86 -1.32
C LEU A 84 8.55 3.57 -0.70
N PRO A 85 9.02 3.18 0.49
CA PRO A 85 8.34 2.17 1.28
C PRO A 85 6.96 2.70 1.70
N GLY A 86 5.95 1.83 1.68
CA GLY A 86 4.56 2.18 2.01
C GLY A 86 4.41 2.85 3.38
N GLU A 87 5.27 2.46 4.32
CA GLU A 87 5.32 2.95 5.70
C GLU A 87 5.61 4.46 5.81
N LYS A 88 6.20 5.06 4.76
CA LYS A 88 6.41 6.51 4.67
C LYS A 88 5.21 7.27 4.06
N THR A 89 4.23 6.58 3.50
CA THR A 89 3.18 7.18 2.68
C THR A 89 1.85 7.36 3.39
N SER A 90 1.87 7.46 4.72
CA SER A 90 0.66 7.68 5.50
C SER A 90 -0.08 8.96 5.08
N THR A 91 -1.37 8.83 4.86
CA THR A 91 -2.25 9.98 4.57
C THR A 91 -2.78 10.66 5.84
N ARG A 92 -2.37 10.23 7.02
CA ARG A 92 -2.69 10.87 8.30
C ARG A 92 -1.80 12.07 8.60
N VAL A 93 -0.62 12.11 7.98
CA VAL A 93 0.39 13.16 8.17
C VAL A 93 0.82 13.74 6.82
N ASP A 94 1.37 14.95 6.82
CA ASP A 94 1.98 15.54 5.63
C ASP A 94 3.32 14.82 5.32
N PRO A 95 3.71 14.74 4.05
CA PRO A 95 3.03 15.31 2.88
C PRO A 95 1.94 14.41 2.29
N GLY A 96 1.81 13.15 2.73
CA GLY A 96 0.81 12.21 2.23
C GLY A 96 -0.60 12.78 2.33
N LYS A 97 -0.99 13.30 3.49
CA LYS A 97 -2.29 13.94 3.70
C LYS A 97 -2.56 15.06 2.68
N LYS A 98 -1.59 15.95 2.50
CA LYS A 98 -1.70 17.08 1.57
C LYS A 98 -1.78 16.64 0.10
N LEU A 99 -0.98 15.65 -0.28
CA LEU A 99 -0.98 15.12 -1.64
C LEU A 99 -2.31 14.42 -1.96
N TYR A 100 -2.73 13.49 -1.12
CA TYR A 100 -3.95 12.69 -1.38
C TYR A 100 -5.24 13.50 -1.25
N SER A 101 -5.26 14.59 -0.45
CA SER A 101 -6.42 15.50 -0.39
C SER A 101 -6.74 16.17 -1.73
N LYS A 102 -5.77 16.24 -2.64
CA LYS A 102 -5.96 16.80 -3.99
C LYS A 102 -6.62 15.83 -4.98
N VAL A 103 -6.67 14.54 -4.66
CA VAL A 103 -7.18 13.51 -5.61
C VAL A 103 -8.68 13.66 -5.84
N ALA A 104 -9.47 13.77 -4.76
CA ALA A 104 -10.92 13.90 -4.88
C ALA A 104 -11.35 15.14 -5.70
N PRO A 105 -10.79 16.35 -5.48
CA PRO A 105 -11.11 17.53 -6.28
C PRO A 105 -10.88 17.37 -7.79
N MET A 106 -9.95 16.49 -8.22
CA MET A 106 -9.77 16.24 -9.66
C MET A 106 -11.00 15.63 -10.30
N THR A 107 -11.78 14.84 -9.56
CA THR A 107 -13.01 14.22 -10.07
C THR A 107 -14.19 15.20 -10.22
N GLU A 108 -14.09 16.39 -9.63
CA GLU A 108 -15.07 17.45 -9.78
C GLU A 108 -14.87 18.24 -11.09
N LYS A 109 -13.68 18.12 -11.71
CA LYS A 109 -13.40 18.79 -13.00
C LYS A 109 -14.25 18.15 -14.10
N LYS A 110 -14.89 18.99 -14.91
CA LYS A 110 -15.84 18.55 -15.96
C LYS A 110 -15.23 17.51 -16.91
N GLY A 111 -15.73 16.30 -16.87
CA GLY A 111 -15.34 15.21 -17.74
C GLY A 111 -14.16 14.38 -17.27
N VAL A 112 -13.66 14.57 -16.04
CA VAL A 112 -12.84 13.62 -15.31
C VAL A 112 -13.78 12.65 -14.60
N ILE A 113 -13.51 11.36 -14.71
CA ILE A 113 -14.30 10.31 -14.03
C ILE A 113 -13.66 9.91 -12.73
N ASP A 114 -12.36 9.63 -12.74
CA ASP A 114 -11.60 9.34 -11.52
C ASP A 114 -10.13 9.73 -11.69
N ALA A 115 -9.48 9.88 -10.55
CA ALA A 115 -8.06 10.14 -10.41
C ALA A 115 -7.49 9.28 -9.28
N ALA A 116 -6.23 8.85 -9.44
CA ALA A 116 -5.57 7.98 -8.48
C ALA A 116 -4.06 8.19 -8.46
N ILE A 117 -3.47 7.95 -7.29
CA ILE A 117 -2.03 7.93 -7.05
C ILE A 117 -1.67 6.56 -6.50
N TRP A 118 -0.68 5.92 -7.10
CA TRP A 118 -0.02 4.74 -6.56
C TRP A 118 1.41 5.12 -6.15
N VAL A 119 1.79 4.72 -4.96
CA VAL A 119 3.16 4.94 -4.45
C VAL A 119 4.14 3.88 -4.96
N GLY A 120 3.62 2.82 -5.55
CA GLY A 120 4.40 1.64 -5.92
C GLY A 120 4.56 0.66 -4.76
N TYR A 121 5.30 -0.41 -5.00
CA TYR A 121 5.60 -1.42 -3.99
C TYR A 121 7.09 -1.75 -4.02
N ALA A 122 7.85 -1.03 -3.18
CA ALA A 122 9.31 -1.09 -3.17
C ALA A 122 9.86 -2.50 -2.88
N TRP A 123 9.20 -3.24 -1.99
CA TRP A 123 9.58 -4.58 -1.60
C TRP A 123 9.46 -5.63 -2.72
N GLY A 124 8.73 -5.33 -3.78
CA GLY A 124 8.60 -6.22 -4.93
C GLY A 124 9.85 -6.34 -5.79
N ASP A 125 10.84 -5.48 -5.58
CA ASP A 125 12.14 -5.44 -6.29
C ASP A 125 12.03 -5.75 -7.80
N ALA A 126 11.08 -5.09 -8.46
CA ALA A 126 10.81 -5.30 -9.87
C ALA A 126 11.23 -4.06 -10.69
N PRO A 127 11.69 -4.23 -11.95
CA PRO A 127 12.09 -3.10 -12.80
C PRO A 127 11.01 -2.03 -13.00
N ARG A 128 9.75 -2.38 -12.76
CA ARG A 128 8.58 -1.51 -12.84
C ARG A 128 8.20 -0.84 -11.51
N ASN A 129 9.04 -0.95 -10.49
CA ASN A 129 8.81 -0.31 -9.20
C ASN A 129 8.99 1.19 -9.32
N HIS A 130 7.88 1.91 -9.37
CA HIS A 130 7.81 3.36 -9.32
C HIS A 130 6.40 3.81 -8.96
N ALA A 131 6.28 5.04 -8.53
CA ALA A 131 4.98 5.67 -8.34
C ALA A 131 4.29 5.93 -9.69
N VAL A 132 2.96 5.98 -9.65
CA VAL A 132 2.13 6.27 -10.84
C VAL A 132 1.01 7.21 -10.47
N VAL A 133 0.71 8.14 -11.35
CA VAL A 133 -0.52 8.93 -11.33
C VAL A 133 -1.35 8.56 -12.55
N MET A 134 -2.64 8.33 -12.32
CA MET A 134 -3.59 8.13 -13.42
C MET A 134 -4.83 8.99 -13.24
N THR A 135 -5.33 9.46 -14.37
CA THR A 135 -6.65 10.07 -14.49
C THR A 135 -7.31 9.56 -15.76
N TYR A 136 -8.62 9.50 -15.76
CA TYR A 136 -9.37 9.12 -16.98
C TYR A 136 -10.74 9.81 -17.02
N GLY A 137 -11.25 9.94 -18.24
CA GLY A 137 -12.52 10.61 -18.45
C GLY A 137 -12.83 10.89 -19.92
N ASP A 138 -13.76 11.82 -20.16
CA ASP A 138 -14.24 12.16 -21.50
C ASP A 138 -13.76 13.55 -21.98
N ASN A 139 -13.02 14.28 -21.16
CA ASN A 139 -12.43 15.58 -21.52
C ASN A 139 -10.90 15.48 -21.49
N LYS A 140 -10.28 15.47 -22.68
CA LYS A 140 -8.83 15.29 -22.83
C LYS A 140 -8.02 16.29 -22.01
N LYS A 141 -8.38 17.58 -22.12
CA LYS A 141 -7.64 18.66 -21.45
C LYS A 141 -7.65 18.45 -19.93
N GLN A 142 -8.84 18.26 -19.34
CA GLN A 142 -8.96 18.08 -17.90
C GLN A 142 -8.30 16.79 -17.38
N VAL A 143 -8.38 15.71 -18.16
CA VAL A 143 -7.70 14.43 -17.81
C VAL A 143 -6.19 14.63 -17.77
N VAL A 144 -5.60 15.25 -18.80
CA VAL A 144 -4.14 15.47 -18.87
C VAL A 144 -3.68 16.44 -17.78
N GLU A 145 -4.32 17.61 -17.67
CA GLU A 145 -3.95 18.62 -16.67
C GLU A 145 -4.04 18.08 -15.23
N SER A 146 -5.07 17.29 -14.92
CA SER A 146 -5.22 16.68 -13.59
C SER A 146 -4.11 15.68 -13.29
N ALA A 147 -3.75 14.84 -14.27
CA ALA A 147 -2.67 13.89 -14.10
C ALA A 147 -1.31 14.59 -13.89
N GLU A 148 -1.03 15.60 -14.70
CA GLU A 148 0.20 16.38 -14.59
C GLU A 148 0.30 17.16 -13.28
N GLU A 149 -0.81 17.75 -12.82
CA GLU A 149 -0.86 18.47 -11.54
C GLU A 149 -0.51 17.53 -10.38
N LEU A 150 -1.17 16.38 -10.28
CA LEU A 150 -0.91 15.40 -9.24
C LEU A 150 0.51 14.82 -9.32
N ALA A 151 1.01 14.55 -10.52
CA ALA A 151 2.36 14.01 -10.71
C ALA A 151 3.45 15.03 -10.31
N ARG A 152 3.27 16.31 -10.65
CA ARG A 152 4.18 17.38 -10.23
C ARG A 152 4.17 17.58 -8.72
N ASP A 153 2.99 17.57 -8.12
CA ASP A 153 2.87 17.67 -6.66
C ASP A 153 3.55 16.51 -5.96
N PHE A 154 3.35 15.29 -6.45
CA PHE A 154 4.02 14.12 -5.89
C PHE A 154 5.54 14.22 -6.01
N TRP A 155 6.03 14.62 -7.18
CA TRP A 155 7.46 14.84 -7.39
C TRP A 155 8.02 15.92 -6.47
N ASN A 156 7.30 17.00 -6.27
CA ASN A 156 7.74 18.10 -5.40
C ASN A 156 7.84 17.67 -3.94
N PHE A 157 6.96 16.80 -3.48
CA PHE A 157 6.97 16.27 -2.11
C PHE A 157 7.90 15.08 -1.89
N ARG A 158 8.59 14.55 -2.91
CA ARG A 158 9.33 13.28 -2.85
C ARG A 158 10.35 13.15 -1.72
N HIS A 159 10.88 14.23 -1.21
CA HIS A 159 11.87 14.25 -0.13
C HIS A 159 11.28 14.51 1.26
N ASP A 160 10.00 14.83 1.33
CA ASP A 160 9.34 15.23 2.57
C ASP A 160 8.64 14.06 3.27
N PHE A 161 8.59 12.90 2.60
CA PHE A 161 7.95 11.71 3.16
C PHE A 161 8.79 11.09 4.28
N GLU A 162 8.20 10.97 5.47
CA GLU A 162 8.83 10.45 6.66
C GLU A 162 8.02 9.29 7.26
N PHE A 163 8.66 8.50 8.11
CA PHE A 163 7.96 7.49 8.89
C PHE A 163 7.07 8.16 9.95
N VAL A 164 5.89 7.59 10.18
CA VAL A 164 4.92 8.11 11.17
C VAL A 164 5.36 7.82 12.60
N ALA A 165 6.12 6.73 12.79
CA ALA A 165 6.66 6.32 14.07
C ALA A 165 8.21 6.41 14.06
N PRO A 166 8.84 6.57 15.22
CA PRO A 166 10.28 6.50 15.32
C PRO A 166 10.81 5.18 14.79
N THR A 167 11.86 5.24 13.96
CA THR A 167 12.55 4.06 13.41
C THR A 167 13.96 3.96 13.93
N THR A 168 14.45 2.73 14.08
CA THR A 168 15.79 2.45 14.54
C THR A 168 16.18 1.00 14.20
N ASP A 169 17.41 0.60 14.49
CA ASP A 169 17.81 -0.80 14.45
C ASP A 169 17.25 -1.60 15.64
N ILE A 170 17.40 -2.92 15.56
CA ILE A 170 16.81 -3.83 16.55
C ILE A 170 17.43 -3.68 17.95
N GLU A 171 18.74 -3.47 18.03
CA GLU A 171 19.46 -3.32 19.27
C GLU A 171 19.01 -2.05 20.02
N ASP A 172 18.92 -0.94 19.31
CA ASP A 172 18.45 0.32 19.89
C ASP A 172 16.95 0.28 20.23
N ALA A 173 16.13 -0.41 19.42
CA ALA A 173 14.71 -0.63 19.73
C ALA A 173 14.52 -1.35 21.07
N PHE A 174 15.27 -2.43 21.31
CA PHE A 174 15.22 -3.14 22.60
C PHE A 174 15.78 -2.30 23.75
N ASN A 175 16.86 -1.58 23.56
CA ASN A 175 17.40 -0.66 24.57
C ASN A 175 16.37 0.39 24.99
N LYS A 176 15.66 0.98 24.01
CA LYS A 176 14.56 1.91 24.29
C LYS A 176 13.41 1.24 25.03
N ALA A 177 13.06 0.02 24.65
CA ALA A 177 12.02 -0.75 25.32
C ALA A 177 12.39 -1.05 26.78
N PHE A 178 13.62 -1.53 27.05
CA PHE A 178 14.08 -1.80 28.41
C PHE A 178 14.12 -0.55 29.28
N ASN A 179 14.57 0.56 28.73
CA ASN A 179 14.55 1.83 29.44
C ASN A 179 13.13 2.32 29.74
N TYR A 180 12.23 2.24 28.78
CA TYR A 180 10.81 2.55 28.99
C TYR A 180 10.21 1.70 30.11
N LEU A 181 10.46 0.39 30.11
CA LEU A 181 9.92 -0.53 31.11
C LEU A 181 10.39 -0.22 32.54
N LYS A 182 11.57 0.38 32.69
CA LYS A 182 12.11 0.79 34.02
C LYS A 182 11.41 2.02 34.63
N ILE A 183 10.94 2.92 33.75
CA ILE A 183 10.40 4.24 34.17
C ILE A 183 8.91 4.42 33.98
N ARG A 184 8.25 3.46 33.31
CA ARG A 184 6.82 3.57 32.97
C ARG A 184 5.94 3.57 34.21
N GLU A 185 4.97 4.46 34.23
CA GLU A 185 3.94 4.54 35.26
C GLU A 185 2.61 3.88 34.82
N ASP A 186 2.34 3.88 33.51
CA ASP A 186 1.04 3.52 32.93
C ASP A 186 0.86 2.02 32.63
N LYS A 187 1.89 1.19 32.84
CA LYS A 187 1.88 -0.26 32.58
C LYS A 187 1.52 -0.67 31.12
N LYS A 188 1.58 0.24 30.18
CA LYS A 188 1.32 -0.08 28.75
C LYS A 188 2.48 -0.88 28.16
N PRO A 189 2.23 -1.74 27.18
CA PRO A 189 3.32 -2.43 26.48
C PRO A 189 4.14 -1.46 25.63
N PHE A 190 5.43 -1.74 25.45
CA PHE A 190 6.22 -1.14 24.39
C PHE A 190 6.05 -2.02 23.15
N ILE A 191 5.70 -1.42 22.01
CA ILE A 191 5.43 -2.14 20.76
C ILE A 191 6.58 -1.86 19.80
N ILE A 192 7.19 -2.92 19.28
CA ILE A 192 8.19 -2.87 18.21
C ILE A 192 7.58 -3.59 17.00
N SER A 193 7.58 -2.93 15.86
CA SER A 193 7.12 -3.50 14.59
C SER A 193 8.29 -3.65 13.63
N ASP A 194 8.42 -4.81 13.04
CA ASP A 194 9.30 -5.04 11.90
C ASP A 194 8.76 -4.29 10.67
N MET A 195 9.65 -3.75 9.86
CA MET A 195 9.32 -3.02 8.62
C MET A 195 9.66 -3.82 7.35
N GLY A 196 9.93 -5.10 7.48
CA GLY A 196 10.18 -5.96 6.33
C GLY A 196 8.97 -6.13 5.43
N ASP A 197 9.11 -6.99 4.43
CA ASP A 197 8.04 -7.28 3.49
C ASP A 197 6.79 -7.81 4.18
N ASN A 198 5.66 -7.38 3.69
CA ASN A 198 4.35 -7.71 4.24
C ASN A 198 3.92 -9.12 3.80
N PRO A 199 3.72 -10.10 4.71
CA PRO A 199 3.26 -11.43 4.34
C PRO A 199 1.93 -11.44 3.60
N THR A 200 1.04 -10.51 3.88
CA THR A 200 -0.25 -10.40 3.15
C THR A 200 -0.10 -9.89 1.72
N ALA A 201 1.04 -9.31 1.39
CA ALA A 201 1.39 -8.86 0.04
C ALA A 201 2.36 -9.83 -0.67
N GLY A 202 2.68 -10.96 -0.07
CA GLY A 202 3.47 -12.04 -0.66
C GLY A 202 4.84 -12.28 -0.04
N GLY A 203 5.23 -11.53 0.98
CA GLY A 203 6.43 -11.82 1.76
C GLY A 203 6.30 -13.16 2.47
N ALA A 204 7.38 -13.92 2.59
CA ALA A 204 7.37 -15.25 3.22
C ALA A 204 6.95 -15.19 4.69
N GLY A 205 7.41 -14.15 5.40
CA GLY A 205 7.04 -13.90 6.80
C GLY A 205 7.63 -14.88 7.83
N ASP A 206 8.39 -15.88 7.37
CA ASP A 206 8.97 -16.94 8.18
C ASP A 206 10.45 -16.71 8.53
N VAL A 207 10.94 -15.49 8.30
CA VAL A 207 12.32 -15.12 8.61
C VAL A 207 12.52 -15.04 10.13
N THR A 208 13.39 -15.91 10.65
CA THR A 208 13.64 -16.04 12.09
C THR A 208 14.82 -15.20 12.60
N TRP A 209 15.32 -14.25 11.80
CA TRP A 209 16.48 -13.44 12.18
C TRP A 209 16.25 -12.64 13.46
N THR A 210 15.10 -11.96 13.56
CA THR A 210 14.71 -11.21 14.78
C THR A 210 14.56 -12.13 15.98
N LEU A 211 13.92 -13.29 15.80
CA LEU A 211 13.80 -14.30 16.87
C LEU A 211 15.17 -14.77 17.36
N ASN A 212 16.11 -15.05 16.44
CA ASN A 212 17.46 -15.44 16.80
C ASN A 212 18.19 -14.35 17.58
N LYS A 213 18.02 -13.09 17.23
CA LYS A 213 18.57 -11.96 18.00
C LYS A 213 17.99 -11.93 19.42
N ILE A 214 16.67 -12.04 19.56
CA ILE A 214 15.98 -12.08 20.87
C ILE A 214 16.50 -13.20 21.75
N LEU A 215 16.62 -14.42 21.22
CA LEU A 215 17.08 -15.60 21.96
C LEU A 215 18.54 -15.48 22.44
N ASN A 216 19.33 -14.63 21.79
CA ASN A 216 20.72 -14.38 22.17
C ASN A 216 20.91 -13.16 23.10
N MET A 217 19.86 -12.41 23.40
CA MET A 217 19.93 -11.25 24.32
C MET A 217 19.96 -11.74 25.78
N ASP A 218 20.94 -11.28 26.54
CA ASP A 218 21.11 -11.70 27.94
C ASP A 218 20.00 -11.19 28.85
N GLU A 219 19.34 -10.09 28.47
CA GLU A 219 18.21 -9.51 29.17
C GLU A 219 17.02 -10.48 29.23
N PHE A 220 16.87 -11.37 28.26
CA PHE A 220 15.80 -12.37 28.24
C PHE A 220 16.18 -13.73 28.83
N LYS A 221 17.44 -13.92 29.23
CA LYS A 221 17.92 -15.17 29.88
C LYS A 221 17.81 -15.13 31.41
N ARG A 222 17.49 -13.98 31.97
CA ARG A 222 17.47 -13.76 33.43
C ARG A 222 16.12 -14.10 34.01
N SER A 223 16.07 -14.51 35.27
CA SER A 223 14.84 -14.85 36.00
C SER A 223 13.89 -13.67 36.19
N ASP A 224 14.44 -12.44 36.20
CA ASP A 224 13.71 -11.17 36.31
C ASP A 224 13.44 -10.51 34.98
N SER A 225 13.55 -11.25 33.87
CA SER A 225 13.35 -10.75 32.49
C SER A 225 11.98 -10.12 32.28
N PRO A 226 11.88 -9.07 31.51
CA PRO A 226 10.60 -8.55 31.06
C PRO A 226 9.88 -9.59 30.19
N LYS A 227 8.55 -9.61 30.27
CA LYS A 227 7.76 -10.47 29.38
C LYS A 227 7.80 -9.90 27.96
N LEU A 228 8.11 -10.78 27.01
CA LEU A 228 8.09 -10.49 25.59
C LEU A 228 7.04 -11.39 24.91
N ILE A 229 6.25 -10.80 24.05
CA ILE A 229 5.39 -11.52 23.09
C ILE A 229 5.97 -11.24 21.71
N TYR A 230 6.43 -12.29 21.04
CA TYR A 230 6.86 -12.27 19.67
C TYR A 230 5.87 -13.10 18.84
N ALA A 231 5.26 -12.49 17.84
CA ALA A 231 4.14 -13.08 17.12
C ALA A 231 4.25 -12.84 15.61
N SER A 232 3.37 -13.54 14.87
CA SER A 232 3.20 -13.42 13.42
C SER A 232 4.32 -14.02 12.57
N ILE A 233 4.88 -15.16 13.03
CA ILE A 233 5.76 -16.00 12.21
C ILE A 233 4.93 -17.18 11.69
N PRO A 234 4.68 -17.33 10.40
CA PRO A 234 4.08 -18.52 9.85
C PRO A 234 5.04 -19.71 9.98
N GLY A 235 4.54 -20.84 10.41
CA GLY A 235 5.33 -22.06 10.62
C GLY A 235 4.47 -23.30 10.63
N PRO A 236 3.82 -23.66 9.49
CA PRO A 236 2.84 -24.76 9.47
C PRO A 236 3.44 -26.09 9.94
N ASP A 237 4.68 -26.40 9.55
CA ASP A 237 5.33 -27.64 9.97
C ASP A 237 5.65 -27.65 11.46
N LEU A 238 6.13 -26.53 12.00
CA LEU A 238 6.36 -26.36 13.43
C LEU A 238 5.06 -26.52 14.22
N ILE A 239 3.99 -25.87 13.76
CA ILE A 239 2.66 -25.94 14.39
C ILE A 239 2.14 -27.39 14.38
N ASN A 240 2.21 -28.06 13.22
CA ASN A 240 1.79 -29.44 13.09
C ASN A 240 2.60 -30.40 14.00
N ASN A 241 3.89 -30.17 14.15
CA ASN A 241 4.72 -30.95 15.07
C ASN A 241 4.39 -30.64 16.53
N ALA A 242 4.17 -29.39 16.89
CA ALA A 242 3.76 -29.01 18.23
C ALA A 242 2.43 -29.66 18.65
N PHE A 243 1.46 -29.72 17.75
CA PHE A 243 0.20 -30.45 18.01
C PHE A 243 0.39 -31.95 18.24
N LYS A 244 1.36 -32.58 17.57
CA LYS A 244 1.66 -34.00 17.76
C LYS A 244 2.35 -34.27 19.10
N VAL A 245 3.22 -33.36 19.52
CA VAL A 245 3.98 -33.49 20.79
C VAL A 245 3.11 -33.12 21.99
N GLY A 246 2.20 -32.16 21.83
CA GLY A 246 1.39 -31.64 22.92
C GLY A 246 2.14 -30.60 23.77
N VAL A 247 1.49 -30.18 24.85
CA VAL A 247 2.08 -29.29 25.87
C VAL A 247 2.90 -30.15 26.85
N GLY A 248 4.20 -29.94 26.86
CA GLY A 248 5.12 -30.67 27.71
C GLY A 248 6.17 -29.83 28.39
#